data_cb2bb9fb3ce89cbafe3f9e1600f39bb9
#
_entry.id   cb2bb9fb3ce89cbafe3f9e1600f39bb9
#
_cell.length_a   1.000
_cell.length_b   1.000
_cell.length_c   1.000
_cell.angle_alpha   90.00
_cell.angle_beta   90.00
_cell.angle_gamma   90.00
#
_symmetry.space_group_name_H-M   'P 1'
#
loop_
_entity.id
_entity.type
_entity.pdbx_description
1 polymer ?
#
loop_
_entity_poly.entity_id
_entity_poly.type
_entity_poly.pdbx_seq_one_letter_code
_entity_poly.pdbx_strand_id
1 'polypeptide(L)'
;MTSIAPKLEPKIRSLQYRDLETIRRILLDGHDQNSIGTYYGYEQQLEKLQRWSGLLKLLRFFPNQLSDQLRTYIWEHEHKLAGVIQVSPFNHSRSTWRFDQISVLPTYGQQDVGTQLLRYCLENIWEARTWLTEIEVNQTPALALYRHNGFQRLAQLTYWSVEPEQLSQLATREPVLPHLLPVNNADASLLYQLDTASMPPLVRQVFDRHIQDFKANFVETLMTGMPFWSQTHEQVRAYVFEPQRKAAIGYFEINLCRNAAYPHEARLTVHPAYTWLYPELLAHMAKLTQNYPSAPLRLDSTDYQPEREEYLRQIGAKDLEQTLMMSRSVWHKLRESRSISFETLQLSEMLQGLQPNQNPVPGRMTNGLTRYSPVVNPDRQPHPHLPKRLRHRP
;
A
#
# COMPACT_ATOMS: atom_id res chain seq x y z
N MET A 1 -43.80 36.30 16.68
CA MET A 1 -42.51 36.25 15.98
C MET A 1 -41.72 35.06 16.53
N THR A 2 -41.86 33.91 15.91
CA THR A 2 -41.10 32.69 16.25
C THR A 2 -39.69 32.82 15.65
N SER A 3 -38.73 33.04 16.51
CA SER A 3 -37.30 33.03 16.15
C SER A 3 -36.95 31.61 15.69
N ILE A 4 -36.78 31.43 14.38
CA ILE A 4 -36.21 30.21 13.80
C ILE A 4 -34.72 30.25 14.18
N ALA A 5 -34.33 29.41 15.17
CA ALA A 5 -32.94 29.21 15.50
C ALA A 5 -32.21 28.75 14.21
N PRO A 6 -31.03 29.28 13.90
CA PRO A 6 -30.28 28.85 12.73
C PRO A 6 -29.98 27.38 12.86
N LYS A 7 -30.49 26.60 11.89
CA LYS A 7 -30.19 25.16 11.78
C LYS A 7 -28.70 25.05 11.55
N LEU A 8 -27.93 24.65 12.56
CA LEU A 8 -26.51 24.47 12.47
C LEU A 8 -26.22 23.41 11.38
N GLU A 9 -25.54 23.81 10.32
CA GLU A 9 -25.13 22.88 9.27
C GLU A 9 -24.09 21.89 9.80
N PRO A 10 -24.15 20.64 9.37
CA PRO A 10 -23.15 19.65 9.75
C PRO A 10 -21.75 20.06 9.28
N LYS A 11 -20.75 19.87 10.14
CA LYS A 11 -19.36 20.24 9.86
C LYS A 11 -18.48 19.01 9.86
N ILE A 12 -17.66 18.86 8.80
CA ILE A 12 -16.61 17.87 8.75
C ILE A 12 -15.26 18.54 9.05
N ARG A 13 -14.50 17.96 9.97
CA ARG A 13 -13.19 18.47 10.36
C ARG A 13 -12.24 17.34 10.72
N SER A 14 -10.95 17.63 10.75
CA SER A 14 -9.93 16.70 11.25
C SER A 14 -10.11 16.42 12.74
N LEU A 15 -9.74 15.21 13.13
CA LEU A 15 -9.71 14.74 14.52
C LEU A 15 -8.86 15.67 15.40
N GLN A 16 -9.36 15.98 16.59
CA GLN A 16 -8.61 16.69 17.62
C GLN A 16 -8.46 15.78 18.85
N TYR A 17 -7.45 16.05 19.67
CA TYR A 17 -7.17 15.25 20.87
C TYR A 17 -8.37 15.11 21.83
N ARG A 18 -9.17 16.16 21.95
CA ARG A 18 -10.39 16.18 22.80
C ARG A 18 -11.47 15.21 22.34
N ASP A 19 -11.42 14.78 21.08
CA ASP A 19 -12.47 13.94 20.45
C ASP A 19 -12.21 12.44 20.69
N LEU A 20 -11.02 12.05 21.12
CA LEU A 20 -10.56 10.65 21.18
C LEU A 20 -11.45 9.76 22.05
N GLU A 21 -11.90 10.26 23.21
CA GLU A 21 -12.76 9.47 24.10
C GLU A 21 -14.14 9.24 23.49
N THR A 22 -14.69 10.25 22.82
CA THR A 22 -15.98 10.14 22.14
C THR A 22 -15.89 9.20 20.95
N ILE A 23 -14.80 9.28 20.17
CA ILE A 23 -14.58 8.39 19.03
C ILE A 23 -14.41 6.95 19.48
N ARG A 24 -13.63 6.72 20.54
CA ARG A 24 -13.51 5.38 21.12
C ARG A 24 -14.88 4.77 21.41
N ARG A 25 -15.79 5.57 21.96
CA ARG A 25 -17.17 5.13 22.23
C ARG A 25 -17.95 4.85 20.95
N ILE A 26 -17.87 5.74 19.94
CA ILE A 26 -18.51 5.55 18.62
C ILE A 26 -18.00 4.27 17.94
N LEU A 27 -16.70 4.00 18.04
CA LEU A 27 -16.10 2.80 17.46
C LEU A 27 -16.50 1.52 18.21
N LEU A 28 -16.63 1.57 19.53
CA LEU A 28 -17.09 0.45 20.33
C LEU A 28 -18.58 0.18 20.18
N ASP A 29 -19.42 1.23 20.26
CA ASP A 29 -20.87 1.13 20.13
C ASP A 29 -21.31 0.83 18.68
N GLY A 30 -20.51 1.27 17.70
CA GLY A 30 -20.76 0.99 16.28
C GLY A 30 -20.41 -0.45 15.87
N HIS A 31 -19.75 -1.22 16.74
CA HIS A 31 -19.23 -2.55 16.40
C HIS A 31 -20.36 -3.60 16.27
N ASP A 32 -21.46 -3.46 16.99
CA ASP A 32 -22.49 -4.51 17.04
C ASP A 32 -23.35 -4.63 15.76
N GLN A 33 -23.47 -3.62 14.89
CA GLN A 33 -24.26 -3.73 13.66
C GLN A 33 -23.96 -2.74 12.52
N ASN A 34 -23.12 -1.70 12.69
CA ASN A 34 -23.05 -0.58 11.73
C ASN A 34 -21.63 -0.09 11.36
N SER A 35 -20.58 -0.74 11.79
CA SER A 35 -19.22 -0.33 11.37
C SER A 35 -18.90 -0.93 10.01
N ILE A 36 -18.58 -0.05 9.08
CA ILE A 36 -18.12 -0.36 7.75
C ILE A 36 -16.60 -0.39 7.81
N GLY A 37 -16.02 -1.47 8.25
CA GLY A 37 -14.57 -1.59 8.35
C GLY A 37 -14.11 -3.01 8.15
N THR A 38 -12.91 -3.16 7.66
CA THR A 38 -12.25 -4.44 7.48
C THR A 38 -12.17 -5.16 8.82
N TYR A 39 -12.89 -6.25 8.95
CA TYR A 39 -13.00 -7.06 10.17
C TYR A 39 -11.64 -7.61 10.62
N TYR A 40 -10.76 -7.86 9.66
CA TYR A 40 -9.44 -8.41 9.88
C TYR A 40 -8.46 -7.35 10.36
N GLY A 41 -8.18 -7.34 11.63
CA GLY A 41 -7.30 -6.34 12.26
C GLY A 41 -8.04 -5.32 13.12
N TYR A 42 -9.38 -5.40 13.24
CA TYR A 42 -10.13 -4.47 14.08
C TYR A 42 -9.71 -4.59 15.56
N GLU A 43 -9.57 -5.80 16.10
CA GLU A 43 -9.03 -6.00 17.44
C GLU A 43 -7.60 -5.49 17.54
N GLN A 44 -6.77 -5.75 16.52
CA GLN A 44 -5.42 -5.20 16.43
C GLN A 44 -5.43 -3.68 16.20
N GLN A 45 -6.41 -3.14 15.46
CA GLN A 45 -6.56 -1.69 15.29
C GLN A 45 -7.08 -1.02 16.56
N LEU A 46 -8.01 -1.61 17.29
CA LEU A 46 -8.44 -1.13 18.61
C LEU A 46 -7.31 -1.19 19.63
N GLU A 47 -6.53 -2.25 19.65
CA GLU A 47 -5.33 -2.32 20.47
C GLU A 47 -4.27 -1.32 20.01
N LYS A 48 -4.08 -1.16 18.70
CA LYS A 48 -3.25 -0.07 18.15
C LYS A 48 -3.78 1.28 18.62
N LEU A 49 -5.07 1.56 18.54
CA LEU A 49 -5.68 2.81 19.01
C LEU A 49 -5.56 2.97 20.54
N GLN A 50 -5.75 1.90 21.32
CA GLN A 50 -5.54 1.93 22.77
C GLN A 50 -4.07 2.16 23.14
N ARG A 51 -3.15 1.50 22.44
CA ARG A 51 -1.70 1.69 22.56
C ARG A 51 -1.26 3.05 22.01
N TRP A 52 -1.92 3.52 20.94
CA TRP A 52 -1.69 4.86 20.37
C TRP A 52 -2.16 5.99 21.29
N SER A 53 -3.08 5.76 22.21
CA SER A 53 -3.44 6.78 23.22
C SER A 53 -2.25 7.16 24.11
N GLY A 54 -1.35 6.23 24.39
CA GLY A 54 -0.06 6.51 25.03
C GLY A 54 0.95 7.20 24.10
N LEU A 55 1.00 6.77 22.83
CA LEU A 55 1.87 7.31 21.81
C LEU A 55 1.40 8.70 21.32
N LEU A 56 0.09 8.93 21.24
CA LEU A 56 -0.49 10.24 20.91
C LEU A 56 -0.10 11.32 21.93
N LYS A 57 0.20 10.94 23.18
CA LYS A 57 0.81 11.86 24.16
C LYS A 57 2.26 12.21 23.78
N LEU A 58 3.02 11.27 23.23
CA LEU A 58 4.37 11.49 22.71
C LEU A 58 4.35 12.22 21.34
N LEU A 59 3.35 11.99 20.51
CA LEU A 59 3.17 12.64 19.20
C LEU A 59 2.89 14.15 19.29
N ARG A 60 2.50 14.64 20.46
CA ARG A 60 2.45 16.08 20.75
C ARG A 60 3.81 16.77 20.53
N PHE A 61 4.91 16.03 20.61
CA PHE A 61 6.26 16.52 20.36
C PHE A 61 6.74 16.38 18.92
N PHE A 62 6.04 15.56 18.09
CA PHE A 62 6.39 15.33 16.67
C PHE A 62 5.15 15.41 15.77
N PRO A 63 4.52 16.58 15.62
CA PRO A 63 3.21 16.72 14.97
C PRO A 63 3.20 16.41 13.48
N ASN A 64 4.34 16.45 12.78
CA ASN A 64 4.35 16.48 11.32
C ASN A 64 4.58 15.13 10.60
N GLN A 65 5.17 14.11 11.23
CA GLN A 65 5.55 12.90 10.48
C GLN A 65 4.54 11.74 10.55
N LEU A 66 3.71 11.68 11.59
CA LEU A 66 2.73 10.61 11.76
C LEU A 66 1.30 11.00 11.36
N SER A 67 0.96 12.29 11.40
CA SER A 67 -0.30 12.81 10.86
C SER A 67 -0.45 12.59 9.35
N ASP A 68 0.68 12.38 8.67
CA ASP A 68 0.71 12.14 7.23
C ASP A 68 0.39 10.70 6.83
N GLN A 69 0.51 9.73 7.75
CA GLN A 69 0.26 8.32 7.47
C GLN A 69 -1.18 7.88 7.73
N LEU A 70 -1.91 8.57 8.62
CA LEU A 70 -3.27 8.22 8.99
C LEU A 70 -4.08 9.50 9.18
N ARG A 71 -5.10 9.71 8.34
CA ARG A 71 -5.98 10.86 8.45
C ARG A 71 -7.33 10.41 8.96
N THR A 72 -7.80 11.08 10.01
CA THR A 72 -9.12 10.83 10.61
C THR A 72 -9.94 12.10 10.54
N TYR A 73 -11.13 11.99 9.96
CA TYR A 73 -12.09 13.08 9.91
C TYR A 73 -13.35 12.70 10.67
N ILE A 74 -13.97 13.70 11.26
CA ILE A 74 -15.19 13.54 12.05
C ILE A 74 -16.30 14.40 11.48
N TRP A 75 -17.51 13.86 11.53
CA TRP A 75 -18.74 14.54 11.22
C TRP A 75 -19.41 15.01 12.52
N GLU A 76 -19.63 16.31 12.65
CA GLU A 76 -20.15 16.98 13.84
C GLU A 76 -21.42 17.71 13.49
N HIS A 77 -22.48 17.50 14.27
CA HIS A 77 -23.74 18.22 14.19
C HIS A 77 -24.16 18.68 15.59
N GLU A 78 -24.49 19.97 15.76
CA GLU A 78 -24.87 20.56 17.04
C GLU A 78 -23.88 20.24 18.18
N HIS A 79 -22.60 20.32 17.90
CA HIS A 79 -21.49 19.99 18.82
C HIS A 79 -21.44 18.51 19.27
N LYS A 80 -22.21 17.63 18.63
CA LYS A 80 -22.17 16.18 18.86
C LYS A 80 -21.46 15.49 17.71
N LEU A 81 -20.52 14.62 18.03
CA LEU A 81 -19.87 13.76 17.05
C LEU A 81 -20.84 12.63 16.69
N ALA A 82 -21.13 12.47 15.42
CA ALA A 82 -22.06 11.47 14.93
C ALA A 82 -21.44 10.50 13.92
N GLY A 83 -20.29 10.83 13.36
CA GLY A 83 -19.60 9.95 12.42
C GLY A 83 -18.10 10.18 12.41
N VAL A 84 -17.36 9.15 12.07
CA VAL A 84 -15.91 9.16 11.91
C VAL A 84 -15.52 8.39 10.66
N ILE A 85 -14.50 8.87 9.95
CA ILE A 85 -13.87 8.19 8.83
C ILE A 85 -12.37 8.22 9.00
N GLN A 86 -11.73 7.08 8.74
CA GLN A 86 -10.29 6.91 8.82
C GLN A 86 -9.76 6.49 7.45
N VAL A 87 -8.69 7.11 7.00
CA VAL A 87 -8.06 6.86 5.71
C VAL A 87 -6.54 6.86 5.84
N SER A 88 -5.90 6.01 5.04
CA SER A 88 -4.44 5.90 4.98
C SER A 88 -3.93 5.79 3.55
N PRO A 89 -2.69 6.23 3.26
CA PRO A 89 -2.07 5.94 1.99
C PRO A 89 -1.81 4.44 1.86
N PHE A 90 -2.15 3.86 0.71
CA PHE A 90 -1.97 2.44 0.42
C PHE A 90 -0.57 2.14 -0.13
N ASN A 91 0.00 3.08 -0.89
CA ASN A 91 1.32 2.96 -1.50
C ASN A 91 2.23 4.15 -1.12
N HIS A 92 3.51 4.00 -1.33
CA HIS A 92 4.52 5.02 -0.97
C HIS A 92 4.34 6.33 -1.76
N SER A 93 3.89 6.25 -3.02
CA SER A 93 3.62 7.43 -3.87
C SER A 93 2.39 8.22 -3.42
N ARG A 94 1.55 7.67 -2.53
CA ARG A 94 0.26 8.23 -2.08
C ARG A 94 -0.73 8.46 -3.22
N SER A 95 -0.51 7.82 -4.36
CA SER A 95 -1.45 7.85 -5.49
C SER A 95 -2.70 7.01 -5.23
N THR A 96 -2.56 5.96 -4.42
CA THR A 96 -3.65 5.10 -3.95
C THR A 96 -3.83 5.26 -2.45
N TRP A 97 -5.07 5.53 -2.04
CA TRP A 97 -5.49 5.67 -0.65
C TRP A 97 -6.52 4.62 -0.30
N ARG A 98 -6.60 4.26 0.98
CA ARG A 98 -7.55 3.29 1.50
C ARG A 98 -8.48 3.93 2.52
N PHE A 99 -9.77 3.60 2.42
CA PHE A 99 -10.71 3.78 3.51
C PHE A 99 -10.51 2.62 4.49
N ASP A 100 -9.95 2.94 5.66
CA ASP A 100 -9.69 1.94 6.69
C ASP A 100 -10.96 1.65 7.48
N GLN A 101 -11.74 2.69 7.78
CA GLN A 101 -12.96 2.56 8.57
C GLN A 101 -13.92 3.74 8.38
N ILE A 102 -15.22 3.45 8.40
CA ILE A 102 -16.29 4.44 8.58
C ILE A 102 -17.20 3.94 9.69
N SER A 103 -17.48 4.78 10.67
CA SER A 103 -18.48 4.51 11.71
C SER A 103 -19.42 5.71 11.83
N VAL A 104 -20.72 5.43 11.92
CA VAL A 104 -21.76 6.43 12.08
C VAL A 104 -22.69 5.97 13.20
N LEU A 105 -23.04 6.88 14.13
CA LEU A 105 -23.98 6.56 15.19
C LEU A 105 -25.36 6.17 14.60
N PRO A 106 -26.04 5.15 15.17
CA PRO A 106 -27.32 4.66 14.64
C PRO A 106 -28.44 5.70 14.58
N THR A 107 -28.35 6.73 15.41
CA THR A 107 -29.34 7.84 15.48
C THR A 107 -29.29 8.76 14.25
N TYR A 108 -28.21 8.67 13.44
CA TYR A 108 -28.04 9.43 12.21
C TYR A 108 -28.07 8.49 11.01
N GLY A 109 -28.60 8.95 9.90
CA GLY A 109 -28.66 8.14 8.67
C GLY A 109 -27.27 7.73 8.18
N GLN A 110 -26.93 6.44 8.28
CA GLN A 110 -25.60 5.90 7.93
C GLN A 110 -25.24 6.23 6.47
N GLN A 111 -26.20 6.13 5.55
CA GLN A 111 -26.00 6.42 4.13
C GLN A 111 -25.68 7.90 3.89
N ASP A 112 -26.39 8.81 4.58
CA ASP A 112 -26.21 10.25 4.37
C ASP A 112 -24.92 10.76 4.97
N VAL A 113 -24.65 10.44 6.24
CA VAL A 113 -23.43 10.85 6.94
C VAL A 113 -22.20 10.16 6.33
N GLY A 114 -22.29 8.85 6.04
CA GLY A 114 -21.24 8.09 5.38
C GLY A 114 -20.90 8.65 4.00
N THR A 115 -21.92 9.02 3.20
CA THR A 115 -21.71 9.64 1.88
C THR A 115 -21.00 11.01 2.00
N GLN A 116 -21.39 11.84 2.97
CA GLN A 116 -20.74 13.13 3.20
C GLN A 116 -19.28 12.96 3.61
N LEU A 117 -18.97 12.02 4.51
CA LEU A 117 -17.61 11.70 4.93
C LEU A 117 -16.75 11.18 3.77
N LEU A 118 -17.30 10.24 2.98
CA LEU A 118 -16.62 9.71 1.79
C LEU A 118 -16.30 10.82 0.79
N ARG A 119 -17.31 11.63 0.42
CA ARG A 119 -17.12 12.74 -0.52
C ARG A 119 -16.10 13.74 -0.02
N TYR A 120 -16.15 14.08 1.26
CA TYR A 120 -15.16 14.96 1.86
C TYR A 120 -13.74 14.46 1.64
N CYS A 121 -13.47 13.17 1.87
CA CYS A 121 -12.15 12.60 1.63
C CYS A 121 -11.77 12.62 0.14
N LEU A 122 -12.72 12.22 -0.73
CA LEU A 122 -12.51 12.20 -2.18
C LEU A 122 -12.20 13.58 -2.77
N GLU A 123 -12.70 14.64 -2.18
CA GLU A 123 -12.54 16.02 -2.62
C GLU A 123 -11.30 16.71 -2.02
N ASN A 124 -10.96 16.38 -0.76
CA ASN A 124 -9.95 17.12 -0.01
C ASN A 124 -8.56 16.46 -0.03
N ILE A 125 -8.47 15.16 -0.36
CA ILE A 125 -7.18 14.47 -0.51
C ILE A 125 -6.82 14.44 -1.99
N TRP A 126 -6.29 15.55 -2.47
CA TRP A 126 -6.01 15.79 -3.88
C TRP A 126 -4.89 14.91 -4.48
N GLU A 127 -4.00 14.37 -3.65
CA GLU A 127 -2.94 13.46 -4.06
C GLU A 127 -3.47 12.07 -4.42
N ALA A 128 -4.64 11.68 -3.88
CA ALA A 128 -5.28 10.41 -4.15
C ALA A 128 -5.88 10.37 -5.57
N ARG A 129 -5.35 9.51 -6.42
CA ARG A 129 -5.90 9.21 -7.75
C ARG A 129 -6.85 8.03 -7.73
N THR A 130 -6.60 7.09 -6.82
CA THR A 130 -7.37 5.88 -6.65
C THR A 130 -7.66 5.66 -5.19
N TRP A 131 -8.86 5.18 -4.90
CA TRP A 131 -9.31 4.83 -3.57
C TRP A 131 -9.65 3.37 -3.50
N LEU A 132 -9.24 2.72 -2.43
CA LEU A 132 -9.53 1.34 -2.09
C LEU A 132 -10.38 1.25 -0.84
N THR A 133 -11.18 0.20 -0.77
CA THR A 133 -11.83 -0.25 0.47
C THR A 133 -12.00 -1.74 0.41
N GLU A 134 -12.15 -2.36 1.56
CA GLU A 134 -12.42 -3.78 1.71
C GLU A 134 -13.59 -3.94 2.66
N ILE A 135 -14.59 -4.71 2.26
CA ILE A 135 -15.87 -4.79 2.95
C ILE A 135 -16.29 -6.26 2.98
N GLU A 136 -16.75 -6.74 4.12
CA GLU A 136 -17.32 -8.06 4.25
C GLU A 136 -18.52 -8.22 3.30
N VAL A 137 -18.59 -9.36 2.61
CA VAL A 137 -19.62 -9.62 1.58
C VAL A 137 -21.04 -9.54 2.15
N ASN A 138 -21.20 -9.86 3.42
CA ASN A 138 -22.50 -9.86 4.12
C ASN A 138 -22.95 -8.46 4.56
N GLN A 139 -22.06 -7.47 4.57
CA GLN A 139 -22.38 -6.08 4.98
C GLN A 139 -23.07 -5.30 3.86
N THR A 140 -24.29 -5.69 3.52
CA THR A 140 -25.08 -5.07 2.45
C THR A 140 -25.18 -3.55 2.54
N PRO A 141 -25.43 -2.91 3.73
CA PRO A 141 -25.49 -1.46 3.83
C PRO A 141 -24.18 -0.77 3.46
N ALA A 142 -23.05 -1.37 3.84
CA ALA A 142 -21.72 -0.88 3.51
C ALA A 142 -21.45 -0.97 2.01
N LEU A 143 -21.73 -2.12 1.42
CA LEU A 143 -21.59 -2.32 -0.03
C LEU A 143 -22.47 -1.32 -0.81
N ALA A 144 -23.69 -1.04 -0.34
CA ALA A 144 -24.58 -0.06 -0.95
C ALA A 144 -23.98 1.35 -0.87
N LEU A 145 -23.43 1.75 0.29
CA LEU A 145 -22.79 3.05 0.48
C LEU A 145 -21.65 3.27 -0.52
N TYR A 146 -20.74 2.31 -0.64
CA TYR A 146 -19.60 2.45 -1.54
C TYR A 146 -20.03 2.40 -3.01
N ARG A 147 -20.96 1.51 -3.41
CA ARG A 147 -21.51 1.46 -4.78
C ARG A 147 -22.20 2.76 -5.15
N HIS A 148 -22.99 3.32 -4.26
CA HIS A 148 -23.64 4.62 -4.47
C HIS A 148 -22.63 5.76 -4.68
N ASN A 149 -21.47 5.65 -4.05
CA ASN A 149 -20.37 6.58 -4.23
C ASN A 149 -19.40 6.19 -5.36
N GLY A 150 -19.79 5.30 -6.28
CA GLY A 150 -19.08 5.00 -7.52
C GLY A 150 -17.90 4.02 -7.38
N PHE A 151 -17.83 3.26 -6.28
CA PHE A 151 -16.86 2.18 -6.14
C PHE A 151 -17.29 0.95 -6.93
N GLN A 152 -16.33 0.31 -7.56
CA GLN A 152 -16.52 -0.90 -8.36
C GLN A 152 -15.73 -2.07 -7.73
N ARG A 153 -16.24 -3.28 -7.92
CA ARG A 153 -15.56 -4.50 -7.49
C ARG A 153 -14.19 -4.59 -8.18
N LEU A 154 -13.17 -4.90 -7.39
CA LEU A 154 -11.80 -5.12 -7.86
C LEU A 154 -11.40 -6.58 -7.73
N ALA A 155 -11.56 -7.17 -6.54
CA ALA A 155 -11.26 -8.56 -6.24
C ALA A 155 -12.10 -9.03 -5.05
N GLN A 156 -12.22 -10.34 -4.88
CA GLN A 156 -12.76 -10.95 -3.66
C GLN A 156 -11.62 -11.64 -2.92
N LEU A 157 -11.60 -11.46 -1.59
CA LEU A 157 -10.65 -12.09 -0.71
C LEU A 157 -11.38 -13.09 0.18
N THR A 158 -10.72 -14.19 0.48
CA THR A 158 -11.13 -15.16 1.50
C THR A 158 -10.03 -15.24 2.54
N TYR A 159 -10.39 -15.06 3.81
CA TYR A 159 -9.49 -15.20 4.94
C TYR A 159 -9.58 -16.60 5.50
N TRP A 160 -8.44 -17.21 5.76
CA TRP A 160 -8.32 -18.59 6.16
C TRP A 160 -7.64 -18.72 7.51
N SER A 161 -8.03 -19.75 8.27
CA SER A 161 -7.34 -20.22 9.47
C SER A 161 -6.83 -21.65 9.25
N VAL A 162 -5.54 -21.83 9.36
CA VAL A 162 -4.92 -23.15 9.45
C VAL A 162 -4.70 -23.45 10.93
N GLU A 163 -5.45 -24.41 11.45
CA GLU A 163 -5.43 -24.74 12.88
C GLU A 163 -4.12 -25.44 13.29
N PRO A 164 -3.76 -25.43 14.58
CA PRO A 164 -2.49 -26.03 15.05
C PRO A 164 -2.28 -27.51 14.67
N GLU A 165 -3.36 -28.27 14.59
CA GLU A 165 -3.31 -29.71 14.21
C GLU A 165 -2.87 -29.84 12.74
N GLN A 166 -3.43 -29.03 11.83
CA GLN A 166 -3.03 -29.01 10.43
C GLN A 166 -1.60 -28.48 10.27
N LEU A 167 -1.22 -27.45 11.04
CA LEU A 167 0.15 -26.93 11.03
C LEU A 167 1.14 -28.03 11.46
N SER A 168 0.82 -28.80 12.47
CA SER A 168 1.66 -29.91 12.91
C SER A 168 1.80 -31.00 11.83
N GLN A 169 0.71 -31.33 11.12
CA GLN A 169 0.76 -32.23 9.97
C GLN A 169 1.58 -31.71 8.82
N LEU A 170 1.40 -30.43 8.44
CA LEU A 170 2.19 -29.78 7.38
C LEU A 170 3.67 -29.72 7.73
N ALA A 171 4.02 -29.52 8.99
CA ALA A 171 5.40 -29.44 9.47
C ALA A 171 6.14 -30.77 9.38
N THR A 172 5.44 -31.93 9.30
CA THR A 172 6.09 -33.25 9.09
C THR A 172 6.71 -33.38 7.70
N ARG A 173 6.20 -32.60 6.72
CA ARG A 173 6.71 -32.61 5.35
C ARG A 173 8.02 -31.85 5.29
N GLU A 174 9.03 -32.42 4.60
CA GLU A 174 10.25 -31.66 4.28
C GLU A 174 10.00 -30.78 3.03
N PRO A 175 10.00 -29.45 3.18
CA PRO A 175 9.76 -28.57 2.04
C PRO A 175 10.95 -28.55 1.07
N VAL A 176 10.67 -28.68 -0.21
CA VAL A 176 11.69 -28.56 -1.26
C VAL A 176 11.71 -27.12 -1.78
N LEU A 177 12.52 -26.27 -1.17
CA LEU A 177 12.64 -24.85 -1.49
C LEU A 177 14.09 -24.53 -1.89
N PRO A 178 14.52 -24.88 -3.12
CA PRO A 178 15.86 -24.54 -3.59
C PRO A 178 15.99 -23.02 -3.66
N HIS A 179 17.12 -22.52 -3.18
CA HIS A 179 17.42 -21.08 -3.18
C HIS A 179 16.42 -20.21 -2.41
N LEU A 180 15.93 -20.69 -1.27
CA LEU A 180 15.20 -19.87 -0.30
C LEU A 180 16.17 -18.88 0.35
N LEU A 181 15.90 -17.58 0.20
CA LEU A 181 16.77 -16.50 0.67
C LEU A 181 16.00 -15.55 1.60
N PRO A 182 16.63 -15.06 2.67
CA PRO A 182 16.03 -14.02 3.49
C PRO A 182 15.95 -12.70 2.70
N VAL A 183 14.89 -11.92 2.96
CA VAL A 183 14.68 -10.63 2.27
C VAL A 183 15.55 -9.53 2.86
N ASN A 184 16.17 -8.75 2.00
CA ASN A 184 16.84 -7.49 2.33
C ASN A 184 16.43 -6.35 1.38
N ASN A 185 16.85 -5.12 1.65
CA ASN A 185 16.44 -3.97 0.86
C ASN A 185 16.96 -3.99 -0.60
N ALA A 186 18.02 -4.75 -0.89
CA ALA A 186 18.52 -4.91 -2.25
C ALA A 186 17.56 -5.74 -3.12
N ASP A 187 16.77 -6.60 -2.50
CA ASP A 187 15.83 -7.51 -3.18
C ASP A 187 14.52 -6.84 -3.58
N ALA A 188 14.30 -5.57 -3.20
CA ALA A 188 13.05 -4.86 -3.44
C ALA A 188 12.59 -4.87 -4.91
N SER A 189 13.53 -4.84 -5.86
CA SER A 189 13.20 -4.92 -7.29
C SER A 189 12.69 -6.31 -7.70
N LEU A 190 13.22 -7.38 -7.11
CA LEU A 190 12.79 -8.76 -7.37
C LEU A 190 11.38 -8.99 -6.79
N LEU A 191 11.13 -8.50 -5.57
CA LEU A 191 9.83 -8.60 -4.93
C LEU A 191 8.77 -7.77 -5.67
N TYR A 192 9.11 -6.58 -6.13
CA TYR A 192 8.24 -5.76 -6.98
C TYR A 192 7.86 -6.48 -8.29
N GLN A 193 8.82 -7.12 -8.96
CA GLN A 193 8.55 -7.88 -10.18
C GLN A 193 7.63 -9.07 -9.92
N LEU A 194 7.86 -9.81 -8.82
CA LEU A 194 7.01 -10.93 -8.42
C LEU A 194 5.60 -10.46 -8.12
N ASP A 195 5.43 -9.43 -7.30
CA ASP A 195 4.14 -8.83 -6.95
C ASP A 195 3.38 -8.40 -8.20
N THR A 196 4.06 -7.70 -9.10
CA THR A 196 3.50 -7.24 -10.38
C THR A 196 3.07 -8.41 -11.28
N ALA A 197 3.85 -9.50 -11.33
CA ALA A 197 3.53 -10.69 -12.13
C ALA A 197 2.38 -11.52 -11.53
N SER A 198 2.18 -11.46 -10.23
CA SER A 198 1.14 -12.22 -9.51
C SER A 198 -0.26 -11.61 -9.60
N MET A 199 -0.37 -10.37 -10.06
CA MET A 199 -1.63 -9.62 -10.08
C MET A 199 -2.19 -9.44 -11.50
N PRO A 200 -3.53 -9.47 -11.67
CA PRO A 200 -4.18 -9.02 -12.89
C PRO A 200 -3.88 -7.54 -13.20
N PRO A 201 -3.89 -7.13 -14.47
CA PRO A 201 -3.57 -5.75 -14.86
C PRO A 201 -4.38 -4.68 -14.15
N LEU A 202 -5.68 -4.92 -13.92
CA LEU A 202 -6.55 -3.97 -13.22
C LEU A 202 -6.15 -3.79 -11.75
N VAL A 203 -5.89 -4.89 -11.04
CA VAL A 203 -5.45 -4.85 -9.63
C VAL A 203 -4.12 -4.11 -9.51
N ARG A 204 -3.17 -4.45 -10.39
CA ARG A 204 -1.86 -3.79 -10.45
C ARG A 204 -1.98 -2.28 -10.69
N GLN A 205 -2.85 -1.86 -11.63
CA GLN A 205 -3.10 -0.45 -11.90
C GLN A 205 -3.69 0.28 -10.68
N VAL A 206 -4.59 -0.37 -9.96
CA VAL A 206 -5.23 0.21 -8.77
C VAL A 206 -4.25 0.28 -7.60
N PHE A 207 -3.44 -0.76 -7.38
CA PHE A 207 -2.45 -0.77 -6.31
C PHE A 207 -1.32 0.22 -6.56
N ASP A 208 -0.94 0.45 -7.82
CA ASP A 208 0.08 1.41 -8.25
C ASP A 208 1.34 1.35 -7.37
N ARG A 209 1.79 0.12 -7.09
CA ARG A 209 2.97 -0.13 -6.25
C ARG A 209 4.24 0.24 -6.98
N HIS A 210 5.23 0.65 -6.22
CA HIS A 210 6.56 1.00 -6.69
C HIS A 210 7.63 0.20 -5.92
N ILE A 211 8.85 0.11 -6.44
CA ILE A 211 9.97 -0.59 -5.78
C ILE A 211 10.17 -0.11 -4.32
N GLN A 212 9.89 1.16 -4.05
CA GLN A 212 10.01 1.73 -2.69
C GLN A 212 9.06 1.08 -1.68
N ASP A 213 7.90 0.56 -2.12
CA ASP A 213 6.92 -0.11 -1.25
C ASP A 213 7.45 -1.45 -0.69
N PHE A 214 8.51 -2.00 -1.31
CA PHE A 214 9.15 -3.26 -0.91
C PHE A 214 10.43 -3.05 -0.10
N LYS A 215 10.83 -1.82 0.14
CA LYS A 215 11.95 -1.49 1.02
C LYS A 215 11.43 -1.31 2.45
N ALA A 216 12.16 -1.87 3.42
CA ALA A 216 11.87 -1.57 4.81
C ALA A 216 12.07 -0.07 5.06
N ASN A 217 11.00 0.60 5.46
CA ASN A 217 11.08 2.00 5.85
C ASN A 217 11.83 2.13 7.17
N PHE A 218 12.70 3.13 7.27
CA PHE A 218 13.44 3.41 8.52
C PHE A 218 12.49 3.59 9.72
N VAL A 219 11.32 4.20 9.49
CA VAL A 219 10.29 4.40 10.52
C VAL A 219 9.66 3.07 10.94
N GLU A 220 9.39 2.17 9.99
CA GLU A 220 8.86 0.83 10.26
C GLU A 220 9.91 0.00 11.01
N THR A 221 11.18 0.07 10.61
CA THR A 221 12.29 -0.57 11.31
C THR A 221 12.49 0.02 12.71
N LEU A 222 12.33 1.32 12.89
CA LEU A 222 12.40 1.96 14.19
C LEU A 222 11.22 1.57 15.08
N MET A 223 10.02 1.46 14.52
CA MET A 223 8.82 1.06 15.26
C MET A 223 8.80 -0.44 15.60
N THR A 224 9.26 -1.30 14.70
CA THR A 224 9.45 -2.74 14.99
C THR A 224 10.62 -2.99 15.92
N GLY A 225 11.62 -2.11 15.93
CA GLY A 225 12.74 -2.12 16.86
C GLY A 225 12.42 -1.59 18.27
N MET A 226 11.22 -1.04 18.51
CA MET A 226 10.80 -0.68 19.85
C MET A 226 10.65 -1.94 20.72
N PRO A 227 11.26 -1.99 21.92
CA PRO A 227 11.31 -3.21 22.74
C PRO A 227 9.95 -3.82 23.05
N PHE A 228 8.88 -3.05 22.94
CA PHE A 228 7.52 -3.50 23.20
C PHE A 228 6.91 -4.33 22.06
N TRP A 229 7.23 -4.04 20.79
CA TRP A 229 6.73 -4.79 19.62
C TRP A 229 7.55 -6.05 19.37
N SER A 230 8.85 -5.98 19.53
CA SER A 230 9.75 -7.14 19.39
C SER A 230 9.55 -8.20 20.48
N GLN A 231 8.89 -7.85 21.59
CA GLN A 231 8.58 -8.81 22.67
C GLN A 231 7.40 -9.73 22.35
N THR A 232 6.44 -9.30 21.53
CA THR A 232 5.21 -10.05 21.27
C THR A 232 5.20 -10.78 19.94
N HIS A 233 5.92 -10.28 18.94
CA HIS A 233 5.93 -10.84 17.58
C HIS A 233 7.34 -10.92 17.02
N GLU A 234 7.56 -11.94 16.18
CA GLU A 234 8.75 -12.09 15.37
C GLU A 234 8.35 -12.15 13.91
N GLN A 235 8.98 -11.33 13.06
CA GLN A 235 8.71 -11.30 11.64
C GLN A 235 9.80 -12.05 10.88
N VAL A 236 9.40 -13.02 10.06
CA VAL A 236 10.28 -13.72 9.14
C VAL A 236 9.82 -13.44 7.71
N ARG A 237 10.76 -13.05 6.85
CA ARG A 237 10.51 -12.77 5.43
C ARG A 237 11.54 -13.50 4.59
N ALA A 238 11.07 -14.27 3.61
CA ALA A 238 11.96 -14.96 2.68
C ALA A 238 11.32 -15.08 1.30
N TYR A 239 12.13 -15.28 0.29
CA TYR A 239 11.70 -15.51 -1.09
C TYR A 239 12.48 -16.65 -1.74
N VAL A 240 11.85 -17.31 -2.69
CA VAL A 240 12.46 -18.34 -3.53
C VAL A 240 12.97 -17.70 -4.80
N PHE A 241 14.28 -17.86 -5.04
CA PHE A 241 14.94 -17.30 -6.21
C PHE A 241 15.12 -18.37 -7.30
N GLU A 242 14.75 -18.07 -8.54
CA GLU A 242 14.94 -18.90 -9.70
C GLU A 242 16.18 -18.42 -10.50
N PRO A 243 17.32 -19.18 -10.44
CA PRO A 243 18.55 -18.72 -11.06
C PRO A 243 18.49 -18.58 -12.58
N GLN A 244 17.74 -19.44 -13.27
CA GLN A 244 17.63 -19.41 -14.72
C GLN A 244 16.94 -18.14 -15.22
N ARG A 245 15.91 -17.71 -14.49
CA ARG A 245 15.14 -16.49 -14.79
C ARG A 245 15.68 -15.24 -14.09
N LYS A 246 16.59 -15.42 -13.15
CA LYS A 246 17.09 -14.34 -12.27
C LYS A 246 15.94 -13.56 -11.59
N ALA A 247 14.92 -14.25 -11.13
CA ALA A 247 13.70 -13.68 -10.61
C ALA A 247 13.25 -14.35 -9.30
N ALA A 248 12.57 -13.61 -8.46
CA ALA A 248 11.80 -14.20 -7.35
C ALA A 248 10.55 -14.87 -7.92
N ILE A 249 10.25 -16.10 -7.49
CA ILE A 249 9.10 -16.89 -7.94
C ILE A 249 8.08 -17.17 -6.84
N GLY A 250 8.47 -17.01 -5.58
CA GLY A 250 7.62 -17.11 -4.40
C GLY A 250 8.16 -16.23 -3.29
N TYR A 251 7.29 -15.65 -2.49
CA TYR A 251 7.62 -14.83 -1.34
C TYR A 251 6.63 -15.12 -0.22
N PHE A 252 7.12 -15.15 1.01
CA PHE A 252 6.26 -15.13 2.18
C PHE A 252 6.78 -14.17 3.24
N GLU A 253 5.84 -13.69 4.03
CA GLU A 253 6.06 -12.94 5.25
C GLU A 253 5.20 -13.58 6.33
N ILE A 254 5.78 -13.93 7.46
CA ILE A 254 5.06 -14.49 8.60
C ILE A 254 5.39 -13.71 9.86
N ASN A 255 4.35 -13.30 10.59
CA ASN A 255 4.41 -12.67 11.90
C ASN A 255 4.08 -13.73 12.95
N LEU A 256 5.07 -14.17 13.67
CA LEU A 256 4.97 -15.24 14.67
C LEU A 256 4.68 -14.63 16.04
N CYS A 257 3.58 -15.03 16.66
CA CYS A 257 3.19 -14.55 17.98
C CYS A 257 3.93 -15.37 19.05
N ARG A 258 4.61 -14.66 19.97
CA ARG A 258 5.46 -15.30 21.02
C ARG A 258 4.70 -15.72 22.29
N ASN A 259 3.48 -15.26 22.48
CA ASN A 259 2.72 -15.44 23.72
C ASN A 259 1.35 -16.12 23.52
N ALA A 260 1.05 -16.61 22.32
CA ALA A 260 -0.24 -17.21 21.93
C ALA A 260 -1.47 -16.31 22.20
N ALA A 261 -1.28 -15.03 22.46
CA ALA A 261 -2.39 -14.11 22.66
C ALA A 261 -3.14 -13.82 21.34
N TYR A 262 -2.46 -14.05 20.22
CA TYR A 262 -2.97 -13.80 18.87
C TYR A 262 -2.58 -14.95 17.93
N PRO A 263 -3.31 -15.15 16.82
CA PRO A 263 -2.88 -16.05 15.77
C PRO A 263 -1.55 -15.58 15.14
N HIS A 264 -0.82 -16.51 14.56
CA HIS A 264 0.22 -16.18 13.60
C HIS A 264 -0.42 -15.62 12.34
N GLU A 265 0.24 -14.68 11.68
CA GLU A 265 -0.28 -14.08 10.43
C GLU A 265 0.73 -14.27 9.31
N ALA A 266 0.28 -14.67 8.13
CA ALA A 266 1.13 -14.81 6.97
C ALA A 266 0.59 -14.09 5.75
N ARG A 267 1.51 -13.60 4.93
CA ARG A 267 1.27 -13.14 3.57
C ARG A 267 2.08 -13.98 2.61
N LEU A 268 1.49 -14.33 1.50
CA LEU A 268 2.07 -15.23 0.53
C LEU A 268 1.87 -14.67 -0.88
N THR A 269 2.94 -14.59 -1.65
CA THR A 269 2.90 -14.20 -3.06
C THR A 269 3.64 -15.23 -3.88
N VAL A 270 2.97 -15.84 -4.85
CA VAL A 270 3.54 -16.85 -5.73
C VAL A 270 3.30 -16.43 -7.17
N HIS A 271 4.35 -16.55 -8.00
CA HIS A 271 4.24 -16.32 -9.43
C HIS A 271 3.27 -17.33 -10.06
N PRO A 272 2.32 -16.93 -10.94
CA PRO A 272 1.27 -17.82 -11.46
C PRO A 272 1.76 -19.09 -12.17
N ALA A 273 2.97 -19.08 -12.72
CA ALA A 273 3.58 -20.25 -13.35
C ALA A 273 4.23 -21.24 -12.37
N TYR A 274 4.23 -20.95 -11.06
CA TYR A 274 4.94 -21.74 -10.04
C TYR A 274 4.02 -22.13 -8.87
N THR A 275 2.79 -22.46 -9.16
CA THR A 275 1.75 -22.78 -8.16
C THR A 275 2.11 -23.98 -7.27
N TRP A 276 3.03 -24.84 -7.71
CA TRP A 276 3.60 -25.92 -6.94
C TRP A 276 4.32 -25.44 -5.66
N LEU A 277 4.66 -24.17 -5.56
CA LEU A 277 5.27 -23.57 -4.37
C LEU A 277 4.31 -23.43 -3.19
N TYR A 278 2.98 -23.41 -3.40
CA TYR A 278 2.03 -23.26 -2.30
C TYR A 278 2.20 -24.32 -1.22
N PRO A 279 2.25 -25.63 -1.54
CA PRO A 279 2.51 -26.66 -0.54
C PRO A 279 3.85 -26.53 0.17
N GLU A 280 4.90 -26.16 -0.57
CA GLU A 280 6.25 -26.07 -0.07
C GLU A 280 6.42 -24.88 0.90
N LEU A 281 5.90 -23.72 0.53
CA LEU A 281 5.95 -22.52 1.36
C LEU A 281 5.10 -22.67 2.62
N LEU A 282 3.89 -23.27 2.50
CA LEU A 282 3.03 -23.53 3.66
C LEU A 282 3.65 -24.55 4.62
N ALA A 283 4.29 -25.62 4.12
CA ALA A 283 5.01 -26.56 4.96
C ALA A 283 6.18 -25.88 5.68
N HIS A 284 6.92 -25.00 5.00
CA HIS A 284 8.00 -24.24 5.61
C HIS A 284 7.49 -23.30 6.71
N MET A 285 6.43 -22.53 6.44
CA MET A 285 5.82 -21.66 7.45
C MET A 285 5.28 -22.45 8.64
N ALA A 286 4.67 -23.63 8.40
CA ALA A 286 4.22 -24.52 9.45
C ALA A 286 5.38 -25.01 10.33
N LYS A 287 6.56 -25.31 9.76
CA LYS A 287 7.77 -25.63 10.54
C LYS A 287 8.21 -24.46 11.41
N LEU A 288 8.15 -23.24 10.89
CA LEU A 288 8.50 -22.05 11.67
C LEU A 288 7.58 -21.90 12.89
N THR A 289 6.28 -22.17 12.77
CA THR A 289 5.33 -22.06 13.88
C THR A 289 5.59 -23.07 15.01
N GLN A 290 6.24 -24.22 14.73
CA GLN A 290 6.54 -25.22 15.76
C GLN A 290 7.49 -24.71 16.86
N ASN A 291 8.24 -23.65 16.59
CA ASN A 291 9.15 -23.05 17.57
C ASN A 291 8.44 -22.03 18.49
N TYR A 292 7.13 -21.85 18.31
CA TYR A 292 6.32 -20.85 19.01
C TYR A 292 5.14 -21.51 19.72
N PRO A 293 4.49 -20.82 20.67
CA PRO A 293 3.30 -21.33 21.31
C PRO A 293 2.21 -21.68 20.28
N SER A 294 1.48 -22.76 20.57
CA SER A 294 0.43 -23.26 19.69
C SER A 294 -0.63 -22.19 19.43
N ALA A 295 -0.75 -21.76 18.19
CA ALA A 295 -1.72 -20.79 17.71
C ALA A 295 -2.04 -21.07 16.24
N PRO A 296 -3.24 -20.74 15.75
CA PRO A 296 -3.58 -20.90 14.34
C PRO A 296 -2.77 -19.94 13.46
N LEU A 297 -2.55 -20.32 12.20
CA LEU A 297 -1.96 -19.47 11.17
C LEU A 297 -3.07 -18.88 10.30
N ARG A 298 -3.14 -17.57 10.24
CA ARG A 298 -4.07 -16.81 9.40
C ARG A 298 -3.39 -16.33 8.15
N LEU A 299 -4.07 -16.43 7.00
CA LEU A 299 -3.64 -15.93 5.71
C LEU A 299 -4.86 -15.67 4.81
N ASP A 300 -4.63 -14.94 3.74
CA ASP A 300 -5.67 -14.61 2.75
C ASP A 300 -5.43 -15.33 1.41
N SER A 301 -6.49 -15.46 0.63
CA SER A 301 -6.46 -15.77 -0.80
C SER A 301 -7.31 -14.78 -1.57
N THR A 302 -7.05 -14.65 -2.87
CA THR A 302 -7.79 -13.78 -3.77
C THR A 302 -8.42 -14.59 -4.89
N ASP A 303 -9.57 -14.15 -5.41
CA ASP A 303 -10.33 -14.83 -6.48
C ASP A 303 -9.55 -14.97 -7.79
N TYR A 304 -8.48 -14.21 -7.98
CA TYR A 304 -7.57 -14.36 -9.13
C TYR A 304 -6.37 -15.29 -8.87
N GLN A 305 -6.34 -16.00 -7.73
CA GLN A 305 -5.35 -17.01 -7.36
C GLN A 305 -6.06 -18.29 -6.90
N PRO A 306 -6.85 -18.94 -7.77
CA PRO A 306 -7.70 -20.06 -7.37
C PRO A 306 -6.92 -21.27 -6.86
N GLU A 307 -5.68 -21.46 -7.32
CA GLU A 307 -4.85 -22.60 -6.91
C GLU A 307 -4.44 -22.49 -5.42
N ARG A 308 -4.24 -21.26 -4.92
CA ARG A 308 -4.00 -21.03 -3.50
C ARG A 308 -5.22 -21.44 -2.67
N GLU A 309 -6.39 -20.98 -3.08
CA GLU A 309 -7.65 -21.24 -2.42
C GLU A 309 -7.96 -22.75 -2.41
N GLU A 310 -7.77 -23.41 -3.56
CA GLU A 310 -7.96 -24.86 -3.68
C GLU A 310 -7.01 -25.63 -2.74
N TYR A 311 -5.74 -25.23 -2.68
CA TYR A 311 -4.78 -25.89 -1.78
C TYR A 311 -5.14 -25.68 -0.30
N LEU A 312 -5.58 -24.48 0.09
CA LEU A 312 -6.02 -24.22 1.47
C LEU A 312 -7.24 -25.07 1.85
N ARG A 313 -8.20 -25.28 0.94
CA ARG A 313 -9.31 -26.22 1.15
C ARG A 313 -8.83 -27.66 1.28
N GLN A 314 -7.89 -28.10 0.44
CA GLN A 314 -7.33 -29.46 0.49
C GLN A 314 -6.67 -29.79 1.81
N ILE A 315 -5.98 -28.86 2.43
CA ILE A 315 -5.36 -29.06 3.75
C ILE A 315 -6.34 -28.89 4.92
N GLY A 316 -7.63 -28.62 4.64
CA GLY A 316 -8.67 -28.45 5.65
C GLY A 316 -8.61 -27.12 6.39
N ALA A 317 -8.02 -26.07 5.81
CA ALA A 317 -8.08 -24.73 6.36
C ALA A 317 -9.54 -24.26 6.48
N LYS A 318 -9.86 -23.54 7.55
CA LYS A 318 -11.22 -22.99 7.77
C LYS A 318 -11.36 -21.65 7.07
N ASP A 319 -12.42 -21.50 6.29
CA ASP A 319 -12.88 -20.19 5.79
C ASP A 319 -13.43 -19.38 6.98
N LEU A 320 -12.84 -18.24 7.25
CA LEU A 320 -13.24 -17.36 8.34
C LEU A 320 -14.20 -16.29 7.85
N GLU A 321 -13.85 -15.65 6.76
CA GLU A 321 -14.55 -14.47 6.26
C GLU A 321 -14.27 -14.26 4.78
N GLN A 322 -15.25 -13.73 4.06
CA GLN A 322 -15.11 -13.31 2.68
C GLN A 322 -15.37 -11.81 2.56
N THR A 323 -14.41 -11.12 1.94
CA THR A 323 -14.49 -9.68 1.73
C THR A 323 -14.45 -9.33 0.25
N LEU A 324 -15.00 -8.17 -0.06
CA LEU A 324 -14.98 -7.59 -1.39
C LEU A 324 -14.08 -6.35 -1.38
N MET A 325 -12.97 -6.44 -2.07
CA MET A 325 -12.14 -5.28 -2.36
C MET A 325 -12.80 -4.46 -3.45
N MET A 326 -13.00 -3.18 -3.20
CA MET A 326 -13.60 -2.25 -4.15
C MET A 326 -12.67 -1.06 -4.39
N SER A 327 -12.74 -0.51 -5.59
CA SER A 327 -11.92 0.65 -5.95
C SER A 327 -12.72 1.72 -6.68
N ARG A 328 -12.25 2.96 -6.57
CA ARG A 328 -12.75 4.11 -7.30
C ARG A 328 -11.57 4.99 -7.73
N SER A 329 -11.47 5.28 -9.02
CA SER A 329 -10.55 6.29 -9.55
C SER A 329 -11.19 7.67 -9.50
N VAL A 330 -10.41 8.67 -9.10
CA VAL A 330 -10.84 10.07 -8.99
C VAL A 330 -9.94 10.93 -9.87
N TRP A 331 -10.55 11.63 -10.81
CA TRP A 331 -9.86 12.61 -11.62
C TRP A 331 -10.05 13.99 -10.96
N HIS A 332 -9.05 14.44 -10.25
CA HIS A 332 -9.01 15.85 -9.86
C HIS A 332 -8.65 16.66 -11.10
N LYS A 333 -9.57 17.50 -11.59
CA LYS A 333 -9.17 18.56 -12.50
C LYS A 333 -8.11 19.36 -11.76
N LEU A 334 -6.86 19.27 -12.19
CA LEU A 334 -5.87 20.27 -11.81
C LEU A 334 -6.54 21.60 -12.09
N ARG A 335 -6.90 22.35 -11.05
CA ARG A 335 -7.15 23.78 -11.21
C ARG A 335 -5.87 24.26 -11.89
N GLU A 336 -5.97 24.60 -13.16
CA GLU A 336 -4.92 25.33 -13.80
C GLU A 336 -4.59 26.43 -12.82
N SER A 337 -3.43 26.32 -12.17
CA SER A 337 -2.87 27.46 -11.47
C SER A 337 -2.91 28.53 -12.53
N ARG A 338 -3.71 29.60 -12.31
CA ARG A 338 -3.70 30.76 -13.19
C ARG A 338 -2.24 30.94 -13.56
N SER A 339 -1.94 30.73 -14.83
CA SER A 339 -0.65 31.05 -15.35
C SER A 339 -0.44 32.48 -14.85
N ILE A 340 0.51 32.66 -13.94
CA ILE A 340 0.98 33.97 -13.57
C ILE A 340 1.43 34.49 -14.93
N SER A 341 0.59 35.35 -15.53
CA SER A 341 0.94 35.96 -16.81
C SER A 341 2.26 36.66 -16.53
N PHE A 342 3.29 36.29 -17.22
CA PHE A 342 4.61 36.93 -17.14
C PHE A 342 4.57 38.44 -17.41
N GLU A 343 3.41 38.96 -17.78
CA GLU A 343 3.14 40.37 -17.95
C GLU A 343 3.11 41.22 -16.66
N THR A 344 2.98 40.60 -15.48
CA THR A 344 2.99 41.33 -14.20
C THR A 344 4.34 41.34 -13.49
N LEU A 345 5.32 40.62 -13.99
CA LEU A 345 6.69 40.74 -13.53
C LEU A 345 7.41 41.66 -14.54
N GLN A 346 7.74 42.88 -14.14
CA GLN A 346 8.62 43.82 -14.84
C GLN A 346 10.05 43.27 -15.02
N LEU A 347 10.15 42.03 -15.56
CA LEU A 347 11.42 41.43 -15.96
C LEU A 347 11.95 41.99 -17.26
N SER A 348 11.11 42.69 -18.03
CA SER A 348 11.53 43.38 -19.28
C SER A 348 12.51 44.51 -19.03
N GLU A 349 12.43 45.21 -17.91
CA GLU A 349 13.37 46.28 -17.58
C GLU A 349 14.72 45.77 -17.05
N MET A 350 14.79 44.61 -16.44
CA MET A 350 16.08 44.04 -15.96
C MET A 350 16.90 43.39 -17.07
N LEU A 351 16.27 42.96 -18.18
CA LEU A 351 16.97 42.34 -19.30
C LEU A 351 17.46 43.35 -20.35
N GLN A 352 17.01 44.59 -20.34
CA GLN A 352 17.50 45.64 -21.23
C GLN A 352 18.96 46.11 -20.93
N GLY A 353 19.45 45.80 -19.73
CA GLY A 353 20.83 46.14 -19.34
C GLY A 353 21.91 45.16 -19.79
N LEU A 354 21.56 44.05 -20.43
CA LEU A 354 22.49 42.98 -20.80
C LEU A 354 22.61 42.70 -22.30
N GLN A 355 22.10 43.56 -23.17
CA GLN A 355 22.31 43.41 -24.61
C GLN A 355 23.66 44.04 -25.02
N PRO A 356 24.61 43.27 -25.54
CA PRO A 356 25.77 43.85 -26.23
C PRO A 356 25.30 44.49 -27.52
N ASN A 357 25.66 45.76 -27.66
CA ASN A 357 25.37 46.61 -28.80
C ASN A 357 25.94 46.01 -30.10
N GLN A 358 25.11 45.32 -30.89
CA GLN A 358 25.45 44.93 -32.26
C GLN A 358 24.37 45.43 -33.21
N ASN A 359 24.76 46.42 -34.02
CA ASN A 359 23.97 46.90 -35.14
C ASN A 359 23.70 45.72 -36.13
N PRO A 360 22.45 45.56 -36.60
CA PRO A 360 22.16 44.53 -37.58
C PRO A 360 22.66 44.98 -38.95
N VAL A 361 23.58 44.18 -39.53
CA VAL A 361 23.96 44.29 -40.94
C VAL A 361 22.97 43.49 -41.77
N PRO A 362 22.26 44.08 -42.74
CA PRO A 362 21.32 43.33 -43.57
C PRO A 362 22.06 42.48 -44.60
N GLY A 363 21.73 41.20 -44.65
CA GLY A 363 22.02 40.33 -45.78
C GLY A 363 23.15 39.33 -45.60
N ARG A 364 22.93 38.28 -44.83
CA ARG A 364 23.59 37.01 -45.05
C ARG A 364 22.75 35.86 -44.49
N MET A 365 22.07 35.12 -45.37
CA MET A 365 21.57 33.80 -45.08
C MET A 365 22.78 32.83 -45.04
N THR A 366 23.04 32.25 -43.91
CA THR A 366 24.00 31.14 -43.81
C THR A 366 23.21 29.87 -43.47
N ASN A 367 23.09 29.01 -44.47
CA ASN A 367 22.69 27.60 -44.29
C ASN A 367 23.82 26.88 -43.48
N GLY A 368 23.57 26.61 -42.22
CA GLY A 368 24.51 25.89 -41.36
C GLY A 368 24.19 24.40 -41.32
N LEU A 369 24.72 23.66 -42.27
CA LEU A 369 24.90 22.21 -42.16
C LEU A 369 26.28 21.98 -41.50
N THR A 370 26.31 21.72 -40.23
CA THR A 370 27.52 21.27 -39.52
C THR A 370 27.74 19.78 -39.74
N ARG A 371 28.66 19.46 -40.63
CA ARG A 371 29.29 18.11 -40.72
C ARG A 371 30.24 17.94 -39.54
N TYR A 372 30.11 16.89 -38.81
CA TYR A 372 31.11 16.39 -37.88
C TYR A 372 32.30 15.85 -38.67
N SER A 373 33.48 16.42 -38.49
CA SER A 373 34.77 15.85 -38.93
C SER A 373 35.45 15.23 -37.72
N PRO A 374 35.98 14.01 -37.81
CA PRO A 374 36.76 13.41 -36.73
C PRO A 374 38.14 14.01 -36.65
N VAL A 375 38.58 14.34 -35.45
CA VAL A 375 39.94 14.80 -35.12
C VAL A 375 40.91 13.62 -35.32
N VAL A 376 41.80 13.74 -36.27
CA VAL A 376 42.93 12.85 -36.48
C VAL A 376 44.04 13.28 -35.53
N ASN A 377 44.52 12.38 -34.71
CA ASN A 377 45.69 12.55 -33.83
C ASN A 377 46.93 12.04 -34.56
N PRO A 378 47.95 12.86 -34.84
CA PRO A 378 49.13 12.43 -35.61
C PRO A 378 50.24 12.03 -34.66
N ASP A 379 50.22 10.80 -34.07
CA ASP A 379 51.41 10.18 -33.49
C ASP A 379 51.14 8.72 -33.13
N ARG A 380 51.29 7.86 -34.12
CA ARG A 380 51.70 6.46 -33.91
C ARG A 380 52.31 5.88 -35.19
N GLN A 381 53.63 5.78 -35.17
CA GLN A 381 54.39 5.04 -36.16
C GLN A 381 54.04 3.53 -36.14
N PRO A 382 54.17 2.87 -37.30
CA PRO A 382 53.88 1.44 -37.46
C PRO A 382 55.12 0.58 -37.16
N HIS A 383 54.89 -0.52 -36.47
CA HIS A 383 55.86 -1.62 -36.37
C HIS A 383 55.36 -2.86 -37.14
N PRO A 384 56.28 -3.67 -37.69
CA PRO A 384 56.06 -4.50 -38.87
C PRO A 384 55.71 -5.97 -38.62
N HIS A 385 55.08 -6.47 -39.63
CA HIS A 385 55.05 -7.84 -40.20
C HIS A 385 55.50 -9.09 -39.42
N LEU A 386 54.56 -10.07 -39.37
CA LEU A 386 54.57 -11.47 -39.84
C LEU A 386 55.24 -12.56 -38.95
N PRO A 387 54.84 -13.86 -39.09
CA PRO A 387 54.09 -14.54 -40.14
C PRO A 387 53.01 -15.58 -39.70
N LYS A 388 52.25 -16.04 -40.69
CA LYS A 388 51.33 -17.19 -40.72
C LYS A 388 52.06 -18.54 -40.56
N ARG A 389 51.46 -19.50 -39.85
CA ARG A 389 51.46 -20.96 -40.12
C ARG A 389 50.14 -21.56 -39.66
N LEU A 390 49.34 -22.01 -40.60
CA LEU A 390 49.18 -23.33 -41.18
C LEU A 390 48.79 -24.44 -40.18
N ARG A 391 47.54 -24.86 -40.36
CA ARG A 391 46.95 -26.21 -40.44
C ARG A 391 47.57 -27.36 -39.65
N HIS A 392 46.75 -28.10 -38.92
CA HIS A 392 46.25 -29.43 -39.30
C HIS A 392 45.21 -29.93 -38.31
N ARG A 393 44.13 -30.49 -38.91
CA ARG A 393 43.22 -31.51 -38.35
C ARG A 393 44.01 -32.85 -38.23
N PRO A 394 43.51 -33.90 -37.54
CA PRO A 394 42.14 -34.39 -37.66
C PRO A 394 41.26 -34.18 -36.44
#